data_eca29e6fe3bf9c2b8860ce5d9ffe406b
#
_entry.id   eca29e6fe3bf9c2b8860ce5d9ffe406b
#
_cell.length_a   1.000
_cell.length_b   1.000
_cell.length_c   1.000
_cell.angle_alpha   90.00
_cell.angle_beta   90.00
_cell.angle_gamma   90.00
#
_symmetry.space_group_name_H-M   'P 1'
#
loop_
_entity.id
_entity.type
_entity.pdbx_description
1 polymer ?
#
loop_
_entity_poly.entity_id
_entity_poly.type
_entity_poly.pdbx_seq_one_letter_code
_entity_poly.pdbx_strand_id
1 'polypeptide(L)'
;TPKCATVVVLDMSGSMRYDGLYIDVKRMGLALEGLIRREYPGDFLQFVEVYSFAKPRHISEVPALMPRPVTLYDPVVQLRADMSDEKVSEFDVPPHFTNIQHGLQLARRFLAPQDTPNKRVVLITDGLPTAHFEEQFLYLLYPPHRRTEEATMREGQLCHREGITINIFLLPSWSQSREDVQFAYRLAESTAGKVFFTAGKDLDRYVVWDYLNRRREIVA
;
A
#
# COMPACT_ATOMS: atom_id res chain seq x y z
N THR A 1 9.74 16.27 21.42
CA THR A 1 9.91 14.94 20.82
C THR A 1 9.62 15.03 19.33
N PRO A 2 10.48 14.52 18.46
CA PRO A 2 10.22 14.52 17.01
C PRO A 2 8.91 13.77 16.70
N LYS A 3 8.08 14.40 15.86
CA LYS A 3 6.85 13.77 15.38
C LYS A 3 7.13 12.99 14.11
N CYS A 4 6.44 11.88 13.94
CA CYS A 4 6.40 11.12 12.71
C CYS A 4 5.02 11.20 12.07
N ALA A 5 4.96 11.10 10.77
CA ALA A 5 3.71 10.98 10.03
C ALA A 5 3.77 9.72 9.16
N THR A 6 2.84 8.82 9.36
CA THR A 6 2.80 7.52 8.70
C THR A 6 1.45 7.29 8.02
N VAL A 7 1.48 6.85 6.79
CA VAL A 7 0.30 6.27 6.10
C VAL A 7 0.56 4.79 5.90
N VAL A 8 -0.37 3.97 6.38
CA VAL A 8 -0.34 2.51 6.21
C VAL A 8 -1.27 2.14 5.06
N VAL A 9 -0.69 1.58 4.02
CA VAL A 9 -1.41 1.15 2.81
C VAL A 9 -1.63 -0.36 2.89
N LEU A 10 -2.89 -0.75 2.97
CA LEU A 10 -3.34 -2.13 3.16
C LEU A 10 -3.86 -2.69 1.83
N ASP A 11 -3.18 -3.67 1.27
CA ASP A 11 -3.62 -4.36 0.06
C ASP A 11 -4.81 -5.29 0.40
N MET A 12 -5.96 -5.02 -0.21
CA MET A 12 -7.18 -5.82 -0.12
C MET A 12 -7.64 -6.30 -1.50
N SER A 13 -6.70 -6.50 -2.42
CA SER A 13 -6.96 -7.11 -3.72
C SER A 13 -7.38 -8.58 -3.58
N GLY A 14 -7.83 -9.18 -4.67
CA GLY A 14 -8.39 -10.54 -4.66
C GLY A 14 -7.43 -11.61 -4.14
N SER A 15 -6.14 -11.52 -4.43
CA SER A 15 -5.11 -12.47 -4.00
C SER A 15 -4.92 -12.53 -2.49
N MET A 16 -5.28 -11.47 -1.77
CA MET A 16 -5.14 -11.39 -0.32
C MET A 16 -6.06 -12.34 0.45
N ARG A 17 -6.99 -12.98 -0.26
CA ARG A 17 -7.87 -14.02 0.29
C ARG A 17 -7.13 -15.32 0.57
N TYR A 18 -6.14 -15.66 -0.27
CA TYR A 18 -5.43 -16.93 -0.17
C TYR A 18 -4.57 -16.97 1.11
N ASP A 19 -4.59 -18.12 1.78
CA ASP A 19 -3.85 -18.37 3.03
C ASP A 19 -4.11 -17.34 4.15
N GLY A 20 -5.22 -16.63 4.07
CA GLY A 20 -5.58 -15.63 5.08
C GLY A 20 -4.64 -14.43 5.13
N LEU A 21 -3.98 -14.07 4.03
CA LEU A 21 -3.04 -12.94 3.99
C LEU A 21 -3.66 -11.63 4.48
N TYR A 22 -4.93 -11.38 4.18
CA TYR A 22 -5.63 -10.18 4.64
C TYR A 22 -5.73 -10.09 6.17
N ILE A 23 -5.74 -11.22 6.87
CA ILE A 23 -5.74 -11.25 8.34
C ILE A 23 -4.41 -10.73 8.87
N ASP A 24 -3.30 -11.16 8.27
CA ASP A 24 -1.96 -10.69 8.63
C ASP A 24 -1.83 -9.19 8.37
N VAL A 25 -2.32 -8.70 7.24
CA VAL A 25 -2.34 -7.26 6.91
C VAL A 25 -3.06 -6.45 7.98
N LYS A 26 -4.26 -6.88 8.37
CA LYS A 26 -5.05 -6.19 9.41
C LYS A 26 -4.36 -6.23 10.76
N ARG A 27 -3.79 -7.37 11.13
CA ARG A 27 -3.04 -7.53 12.39
C ARG A 27 -1.87 -6.56 12.47
N MET A 28 -1.10 -6.44 11.39
CA MET A 28 0.04 -5.52 11.32
C MET A 28 -0.39 -4.06 11.48
N GLY A 29 -1.43 -3.66 10.76
CA GLY A 29 -1.97 -2.31 10.86
C GLY A 29 -2.48 -1.97 12.25
N LEU A 30 -3.21 -2.88 12.88
CA LEU A 30 -3.74 -2.69 14.23
C LEU A 30 -2.64 -2.68 15.29
N ALA A 31 -1.60 -3.49 15.13
CA ALA A 31 -0.45 -3.50 16.04
C ALA A 31 0.29 -2.14 16.01
N LEU A 32 0.50 -1.59 14.83
CA LEU A 32 1.13 -0.30 14.66
C LEU A 32 0.27 0.83 15.25
N GLU A 33 -1.04 0.80 15.02
CA GLU A 33 -1.98 1.78 15.62
C GLU A 33 -1.92 1.74 17.15
N GLY A 34 -1.99 0.54 17.73
CA GLY A 34 -1.93 0.36 19.17
C GLY A 34 -0.64 0.89 19.77
N LEU A 35 0.50 0.70 19.11
CA LEU A 35 1.78 1.26 19.51
C LEU A 35 1.76 2.80 19.50
N ILE A 36 1.35 3.38 18.38
CA ILE A 36 1.37 4.83 18.21
C ILE A 36 0.43 5.50 19.21
N ARG A 37 -0.75 4.95 19.42
CA ARG A 37 -1.72 5.50 20.37
C ARG A 37 -1.18 5.54 21.79
N ARG A 38 -0.45 4.50 22.22
CA ARG A 38 0.05 4.40 23.59
C ARG A 38 1.34 5.15 23.83
N GLU A 39 2.29 5.00 22.93
CA GLU A 39 3.67 5.46 23.14
C GLU A 39 3.96 6.81 22.45
N TYR A 40 3.26 7.09 21.36
CA TYR A 40 3.52 8.25 20.52
C TYR A 40 2.24 8.96 20.07
N PRO A 41 1.38 9.39 21.00
CA PRO A 41 0.04 9.95 20.67
C PRO A 41 0.10 11.24 19.84
N GLY A 42 1.27 11.88 19.74
CA GLY A 42 1.49 13.04 18.89
C GLY A 42 1.86 12.73 17.44
N ASP A 43 2.06 11.47 17.09
CA ASP A 43 2.38 11.05 15.73
C ASP A 43 1.10 10.92 14.89
N PHE A 44 1.22 11.28 13.62
CA PHE A 44 0.12 11.14 12.66
C PHE A 44 0.07 9.71 12.10
N LEU A 45 -1.13 9.14 12.01
CA LEU A 45 -1.38 7.85 11.40
C LEU A 45 -2.68 7.89 10.59
N GLN A 46 -2.61 7.42 9.34
CA GLN A 46 -3.76 7.25 8.45
C GLN A 46 -3.69 5.89 7.77
N PHE A 47 -4.83 5.23 7.62
CA PHE A 47 -4.96 3.99 6.83
C PHE A 47 -5.52 4.30 5.45
N VAL A 48 -5.02 3.55 4.47
CA VAL A 48 -5.51 3.55 3.09
C VAL A 48 -5.70 2.10 2.64
N GLU A 49 -6.89 1.76 2.19
CA GLU A 49 -7.17 0.48 1.55
C GLU A 49 -6.85 0.57 0.06
N VAL A 50 -6.16 -0.45 -0.48
CA VAL A 50 -5.87 -0.59 -1.91
C VAL A 50 -6.55 -1.82 -2.49
N TYR A 51 -7.18 -1.63 -3.61
CA TYR A 51 -7.77 -2.60 -4.53
C TYR A 51 -7.66 -1.99 -5.93
N SER A 52 -8.62 -2.17 -6.87
CA SER A 52 -8.57 -1.45 -8.16
C SER A 52 -8.50 0.08 -8.00
N PHE A 53 -8.91 0.55 -6.85
CA PHE A 53 -8.81 1.94 -6.38
C PHE A 53 -8.06 2.01 -5.05
N ALA A 54 -7.90 3.21 -4.51
CA ALA A 54 -7.47 3.40 -3.13
C ALA A 54 -8.47 4.28 -2.40
N LYS A 55 -8.74 3.94 -1.14
CA LYS A 55 -9.65 4.70 -0.27
C LYS A 55 -9.08 4.91 1.12
N PRO A 56 -9.23 6.11 1.69
CA PRO A 56 -8.90 6.32 3.09
C PRO A 56 -9.84 5.50 3.98
N ARG A 57 -9.29 4.95 5.06
CA ARG A 57 -10.05 4.19 6.05
C ARG A 57 -9.76 4.70 7.45
N HIS A 58 -10.80 4.84 8.24
CA HIS A 58 -10.66 5.08 9.67
C HIS A 58 -10.25 3.76 10.36
N ILE A 59 -9.54 3.86 11.49
CA ILE A 59 -9.10 2.67 12.23
C ILE A 59 -10.27 1.73 12.58
N SER A 60 -11.43 2.27 12.89
CA SER A 60 -12.63 1.48 13.20
C SER A 60 -13.13 0.64 12.03
N GLU A 61 -12.78 0.99 10.80
CA GLU A 61 -13.18 0.24 9.59
C GLU A 61 -12.21 -0.91 9.27
N VAL A 62 -10.98 -0.85 9.75
CA VAL A 62 -9.94 -1.83 9.43
C VAL A 62 -10.33 -3.27 9.78
N PRO A 63 -10.91 -3.57 10.95
CA PRO A 63 -11.33 -4.94 11.27
C PRO A 63 -12.36 -5.53 10.29
N ALA A 64 -13.19 -4.69 9.67
CA ALA A 64 -14.23 -5.11 8.74
C ALA A 64 -13.74 -5.23 7.28
N LEU A 65 -12.51 -4.81 6.97
CA LEU A 65 -11.97 -4.92 5.61
C LEU A 65 -11.84 -6.38 5.18
N MET A 66 -12.28 -6.65 3.94
CA MET A 66 -12.19 -7.97 3.32
C MET A 66 -11.57 -7.85 1.94
N PRO A 67 -10.87 -8.90 1.47
CA PRO A 67 -10.37 -8.95 0.10
C PRO A 67 -11.52 -8.77 -0.89
N ARG A 68 -11.29 -7.99 -1.93
CA ARG A 68 -12.27 -7.71 -2.95
C ARG A 68 -12.60 -8.98 -3.75
N PRO A 69 -13.87 -9.23 -4.08
CA PRO A 69 -14.25 -10.40 -4.83
C PRO A 69 -13.70 -10.37 -6.26
N VAL A 70 -13.24 -11.52 -6.74
CA VAL A 70 -12.82 -11.69 -8.13
C VAL A 70 -14.08 -11.78 -8.98
N THR A 71 -14.27 -10.82 -9.89
CA THR A 71 -15.44 -10.73 -10.76
C THR A 71 -15.11 -10.97 -12.23
N LEU A 72 -13.83 -11.08 -12.57
CA LEU A 72 -13.34 -11.33 -13.92
C LEU A 72 -12.25 -12.40 -13.87
N TYR A 73 -12.43 -13.48 -14.61
CA TYR A 73 -11.56 -14.65 -14.57
C TYR A 73 -10.74 -14.86 -15.84
N ASP A 74 -10.79 -13.90 -16.77
CA ASP A 74 -10.00 -13.99 -17.98
C ASP A 74 -8.49 -14.02 -17.65
N PRO A 75 -7.71 -14.88 -18.33
CA PRO A 75 -6.27 -14.98 -18.09
C PRO A 75 -5.50 -13.76 -18.55
N VAL A 76 -6.08 -12.97 -19.46
CA VAL A 76 -5.53 -11.69 -19.93
C VAL A 76 -6.61 -10.65 -19.83
N VAL A 77 -6.30 -9.57 -19.10
CA VAL A 77 -7.20 -8.42 -18.94
C VAL A 77 -6.50 -7.17 -19.43
N GLN A 78 -7.15 -6.44 -20.32
CA GLN A 78 -6.71 -5.14 -20.82
C GLN A 78 -7.92 -4.21 -20.86
N LEU A 79 -8.24 -3.62 -19.73
CA LEU A 79 -9.38 -2.73 -19.57
C LEU A 79 -8.93 -1.30 -19.30
N ARG A 80 -9.67 -0.35 -19.84
CA ARG A 80 -9.55 1.07 -19.59
C ARG A 80 -10.92 1.65 -19.30
N ALA A 81 -11.06 2.35 -18.19
CA ALA A 81 -12.30 3.03 -17.82
C ALA A 81 -12.06 4.53 -17.63
N ASP A 82 -12.90 5.36 -18.24
CA ASP A 82 -12.90 6.80 -18.01
C ASP A 82 -13.68 7.09 -16.73
N MET A 83 -12.96 7.37 -15.63
CA MET A 83 -13.58 7.64 -14.35
C MET A 83 -14.10 9.08 -14.21
N SER A 84 -13.94 9.92 -15.23
CA SER A 84 -14.58 11.23 -15.33
C SER A 84 -15.99 11.18 -15.97
N ASP A 85 -16.33 10.06 -16.59
CA ASP A 85 -17.67 9.84 -17.16
C ASP A 85 -18.67 9.61 -16.03
N GLU A 86 -19.67 10.47 -15.91
CA GLU A 86 -20.72 10.38 -14.89
C GLU A 86 -21.54 9.08 -14.95
N LYS A 87 -21.52 8.40 -16.10
CA LYS A 87 -22.19 7.11 -16.30
C LYS A 87 -21.39 5.92 -15.79
N VAL A 88 -20.11 6.12 -15.49
CA VAL A 88 -19.20 5.07 -15.02
C VAL A 88 -18.96 5.25 -13.52
N SER A 89 -19.31 4.24 -12.73
CA SER A 89 -19.01 4.20 -11.30
C SER A 89 -17.92 3.19 -10.99
N GLU A 90 -17.36 3.26 -9.79
CA GLU A 90 -16.40 2.27 -9.33
C GLU A 90 -16.98 0.85 -9.29
N PHE A 91 -18.30 0.72 -9.13
CA PHE A 91 -19.00 -0.57 -9.11
C PHE A 91 -19.09 -1.23 -10.49
N ASP A 92 -18.88 -0.48 -11.57
CA ASP A 92 -18.83 -1.00 -12.94
C ASP A 92 -17.44 -1.58 -13.30
N VAL A 93 -16.47 -1.42 -12.40
CA VAL A 93 -15.08 -1.85 -12.62
C VAL A 93 -14.78 -3.05 -11.72
N PRO A 94 -14.12 -4.12 -12.25
CA PRO A 94 -13.66 -5.23 -11.43
C PRO A 94 -12.82 -4.74 -10.23
N PRO A 95 -13.20 -5.07 -8.98
CA PRO A 95 -12.59 -4.46 -7.80
C PRO A 95 -11.30 -5.13 -7.32
N HIS A 96 -10.97 -6.31 -7.81
CA HIS A 96 -9.96 -7.21 -7.24
C HIS A 96 -8.52 -6.95 -7.67
N PHE A 97 -8.28 -5.95 -8.51
CA PHE A 97 -6.93 -5.56 -8.96
C PHE A 97 -6.19 -4.79 -7.86
N THR A 98 -4.90 -4.56 -8.06
CA THR A 98 -4.03 -3.90 -7.09
C THR A 98 -3.51 -2.57 -7.67
N ASN A 99 -3.96 -1.45 -7.11
CA ASN A 99 -3.57 -0.11 -7.54
C ASN A 99 -2.68 0.58 -6.49
N ILE A 100 -1.42 0.20 -6.47
CA ILE A 100 -0.42 0.79 -5.54
C ILE A 100 -0.20 2.27 -5.86
N GLN A 101 -0.17 2.64 -7.13
CA GLN A 101 -0.02 4.04 -7.56
C GLN A 101 -1.06 4.94 -6.89
N HIS A 102 -2.34 4.57 -6.95
CA HIS A 102 -3.42 5.35 -6.34
C HIS A 102 -3.28 5.40 -4.81
N GLY A 103 -2.85 4.29 -4.19
CA GLY A 103 -2.52 4.26 -2.75
C GLY A 103 -1.44 5.27 -2.38
N LEU A 104 -0.38 5.35 -3.17
CA LEU A 104 0.71 6.32 -2.97
C LEU A 104 0.26 7.76 -3.21
N GLN A 105 -0.61 8.01 -4.19
CA GLN A 105 -1.19 9.33 -4.42
C GLN A 105 -1.97 9.82 -3.20
N LEU A 106 -2.83 8.97 -2.62
CA LEU A 106 -3.56 9.30 -1.40
C LEU A 106 -2.61 9.50 -0.21
N ALA A 107 -1.62 8.65 -0.07
CA ALA A 107 -0.62 8.78 1.00
C ALA A 107 0.08 10.15 0.94
N ARG A 108 0.49 10.59 -0.24
CA ARG A 108 1.11 11.91 -0.44
C ARG A 108 0.18 13.05 -0.01
N ARG A 109 -1.11 12.96 -0.34
CA ARG A 109 -2.11 13.97 0.06
C ARG A 109 -2.27 14.08 1.57
N PHE A 110 -2.24 12.96 2.28
CA PHE A 110 -2.32 12.95 3.74
C PHE A 110 -1.03 13.43 4.41
N LEU A 111 0.12 13.13 3.82
CA LEU A 111 1.42 13.47 4.38
C LEU A 111 1.85 14.90 4.07
N ALA A 112 1.39 15.49 2.97
CA ALA A 112 1.78 16.84 2.56
C ALA A 112 1.55 17.89 3.64
N PRO A 113 0.39 17.97 4.32
CA PRO A 113 0.12 18.99 5.33
C PRO A 113 0.78 18.72 6.69
N GLN A 114 1.44 17.56 6.88
CA GLN A 114 2.03 17.22 8.17
C GLN A 114 3.32 17.98 8.39
N ASP A 115 3.39 18.68 9.53
CA ASP A 115 4.55 19.50 9.92
C ASP A 115 5.62 18.61 10.61
N THR A 116 6.26 17.79 9.82
CA THR A 116 7.38 16.95 10.24
C THR A 116 8.22 16.55 9.03
N PRO A 117 9.55 16.47 9.16
CA PRO A 117 10.41 15.91 8.11
C PRO A 117 10.34 14.37 8.06
N ASN A 118 9.73 13.72 9.05
CA ASN A 118 9.73 12.25 9.19
C ASN A 118 8.43 11.68 8.63
N LYS A 119 8.34 11.63 7.32
CA LYS A 119 7.17 11.14 6.58
C LYS A 119 7.44 9.79 5.97
N ARG A 120 6.51 8.85 6.13
CA ARG A 120 6.66 7.52 5.55
C ARG A 120 5.34 6.88 5.16
N VAL A 121 5.47 5.95 4.23
CA VAL A 121 4.44 4.99 3.84
C VAL A 121 4.89 3.61 4.29
N VAL A 122 3.99 2.87 4.91
CA VAL A 122 4.13 1.42 5.14
C VAL A 122 3.17 0.75 4.18
N LEU A 123 3.69 0.10 3.15
CA LEU A 123 2.91 -0.65 2.17
C LEU A 123 2.96 -2.13 2.51
N ILE A 124 1.79 -2.75 2.65
CA ILE A 124 1.65 -4.17 2.97
C ILE A 124 0.92 -4.83 1.80
N THR A 125 1.63 -5.66 1.04
CA THR A 125 1.16 -6.24 -0.22
C THR A 125 1.79 -7.60 -0.48
N ASP A 126 1.23 -8.39 -1.40
CA ASP A 126 1.77 -9.70 -1.79
C ASP A 126 2.45 -9.72 -3.17
N GLY A 127 2.36 -8.62 -3.95
CA GLY A 127 2.93 -8.69 -5.29
C GLY A 127 2.87 -7.42 -6.12
N LEU A 128 2.90 -7.63 -7.43
CA LEU A 128 2.94 -6.59 -8.45
C LEU A 128 1.60 -5.85 -8.58
N PRO A 129 1.66 -4.53 -8.86
CA PRO A 129 0.46 -3.79 -9.19
C PRO A 129 -0.12 -4.24 -10.55
N THR A 130 -1.44 -4.23 -10.65
CA THR A 130 -2.20 -4.61 -11.85
C THR A 130 -3.16 -3.53 -12.29
N ALA A 131 -3.23 -2.42 -11.56
CA ALA A 131 -4.05 -1.26 -11.88
C ALA A 131 -3.26 0.04 -11.67
N HIS A 132 -3.58 1.05 -12.48
CA HIS A 132 -3.05 2.40 -12.32
C HIS A 132 -3.95 3.41 -13.02
N PHE A 133 -3.79 4.68 -12.66
CA PHE A 133 -4.41 5.79 -13.35
C PHE A 133 -3.41 6.48 -14.29
N GLU A 134 -3.90 6.86 -15.47
CA GLU A 134 -3.29 7.86 -16.32
C GLU A 134 -4.34 8.96 -16.49
N GLU A 135 -4.14 10.10 -15.85
CA GLU A 135 -5.13 11.17 -15.71
C GLU A 135 -6.45 10.62 -15.13
N GLN A 136 -7.59 10.75 -15.85
CA GLN A 136 -8.88 10.22 -15.42
C GLN A 136 -9.11 8.75 -15.80
N PHE A 137 -8.21 8.16 -16.60
CA PHE A 137 -8.37 6.78 -17.07
C PHE A 137 -7.78 5.77 -16.09
N LEU A 138 -8.61 4.83 -15.65
CA LEU A 138 -8.19 3.67 -14.91
C LEU A 138 -7.84 2.54 -15.87
N TYR A 139 -6.63 2.01 -15.72
CA TYR A 139 -6.16 0.84 -16.46
C TYR A 139 -6.13 -0.37 -15.55
N LEU A 140 -6.69 -1.48 -16.01
CA LEU A 140 -6.59 -2.80 -15.38
C LEU A 140 -5.87 -3.72 -16.35
N LEU A 141 -4.65 -4.11 -16.00
CA LEU A 141 -3.76 -4.90 -16.86
C LEU A 141 -3.27 -6.14 -16.12
N TYR A 142 -3.67 -7.31 -16.62
CA TYR A 142 -3.25 -8.61 -16.09
C TYR A 142 -2.92 -9.57 -17.23
N PRO A 143 -1.84 -10.33 -17.21
CA PRO A 143 -0.76 -10.33 -16.19
C PRO A 143 -0.14 -8.96 -15.95
N PRO A 144 0.60 -8.78 -14.84
CA PRO A 144 1.23 -7.49 -14.54
C PRO A 144 2.00 -6.92 -15.72
N HIS A 145 1.81 -5.64 -16.00
CA HIS A 145 2.29 -4.99 -17.20
C HIS A 145 3.28 -3.87 -16.84
N ARG A 146 4.31 -3.71 -17.67
CA ARG A 146 5.34 -2.69 -17.51
C ARG A 146 4.76 -1.28 -17.36
N ARG A 147 3.71 -0.95 -18.09
CA ARG A 147 3.04 0.36 -18.02
C ARG A 147 2.55 0.69 -16.60
N THR A 148 1.99 -0.30 -15.92
CA THR A 148 1.52 -0.17 -14.53
C THR A 148 2.70 -0.03 -13.56
N GLU A 149 3.75 -0.81 -13.75
CA GLU A 149 4.97 -0.71 -12.94
C GLU A 149 5.61 0.67 -13.07
N GLU A 150 5.74 1.18 -14.28
CA GLU A 150 6.31 2.51 -14.57
C GLU A 150 5.49 3.63 -13.94
N ALA A 151 4.16 3.56 -14.02
CA ALA A 151 3.27 4.53 -13.37
C ALA A 151 3.42 4.52 -11.85
N THR A 152 3.54 3.34 -11.26
CA THR A 152 3.76 3.16 -9.82
C THR A 152 5.14 3.69 -9.39
N MET A 153 6.18 3.40 -10.17
CA MET A 153 7.53 3.91 -9.90
C MET A 153 7.60 5.43 -9.97
N ARG A 154 6.87 6.07 -10.88
CA ARG A 154 6.78 7.54 -10.94
C ARG A 154 6.18 8.12 -9.66
N GLU A 155 5.15 7.50 -9.11
CA GLU A 155 4.61 7.90 -7.80
C GLU A 155 5.62 7.72 -6.67
N GLY A 156 6.39 6.64 -6.70
CA GLY A 156 7.50 6.46 -5.76
C GLY A 156 8.54 7.58 -5.83
N GLN A 157 8.89 8.03 -7.03
CA GLN A 157 9.80 9.16 -7.23
C GLN A 157 9.21 10.47 -6.70
N LEU A 158 7.91 10.70 -6.87
CA LEU A 158 7.23 11.85 -6.29
C LEU A 158 7.23 11.79 -4.75
N CYS A 159 7.00 10.63 -4.17
CA CYS A 159 7.17 10.42 -2.73
C CYS A 159 8.57 10.81 -2.26
N HIS A 160 9.60 10.36 -2.96
CA HIS A 160 10.99 10.69 -2.63
C HIS A 160 11.25 12.20 -2.66
N ARG A 161 10.77 12.90 -3.68
CA ARG A 161 10.89 14.37 -3.80
C ARG A 161 10.22 15.11 -2.65
N GLU A 162 9.17 14.54 -2.08
CA GLU A 162 8.42 15.11 -0.95
C GLU A 162 8.96 14.64 0.41
N GLY A 163 10.10 13.98 0.43
CA GLY A 163 10.74 13.49 1.66
C GLY A 163 10.02 12.30 2.30
N ILE A 164 9.26 11.54 1.52
CA ILE A 164 8.51 10.38 1.98
C ILE A 164 9.30 9.11 1.70
N THR A 165 9.54 8.31 2.73
CA THR A 165 10.15 6.99 2.62
C THR A 165 9.07 5.92 2.49
N ILE A 166 9.24 4.96 1.57
CA ILE A 166 8.33 3.83 1.40
C ILE A 166 9.01 2.57 1.94
N ASN A 167 8.45 1.99 2.99
CA ASN A 167 8.80 0.67 3.49
C ASN A 167 7.74 -0.33 3.04
N ILE A 168 8.18 -1.47 2.53
CA ILE A 168 7.29 -2.49 1.98
C ILE A 168 7.40 -3.75 2.81
N PHE A 169 6.28 -4.23 3.31
CA PHE A 169 6.13 -5.56 3.90
C PHE A 169 5.54 -6.46 2.83
N LEU A 170 6.40 -7.27 2.24
CA LEU A 170 6.03 -8.18 1.16
C LEU A 170 5.63 -9.53 1.76
N LEU A 171 4.34 -9.84 1.62
CA LEU A 171 3.77 -11.08 2.13
C LEU A 171 4.06 -12.23 1.17
N PRO A 172 4.54 -13.37 1.67
CA PRO A 172 4.78 -14.54 0.81
C PRO A 172 3.45 -15.11 0.32
N SER A 173 3.35 -15.32 -0.99
CA SER A 173 2.21 -16.01 -1.60
C SER A 173 2.72 -17.12 -2.51
N TRP A 174 1.90 -18.17 -2.69
CA TRP A 174 2.25 -19.31 -3.53
C TRP A 174 2.45 -18.93 -5.01
N SER A 175 1.83 -17.84 -5.44
CA SER A 175 1.95 -17.31 -6.81
C SER A 175 3.03 -16.25 -6.96
N GLN A 176 3.79 -15.96 -5.90
CA GLN A 176 4.78 -14.92 -5.90
C GLN A 176 5.94 -15.25 -6.84
N SER A 177 6.25 -14.32 -7.72
CA SER A 177 7.33 -14.44 -8.67
C SER A 177 8.57 -13.66 -8.23
N ARG A 178 9.68 -13.91 -8.92
CA ARG A 178 10.91 -13.14 -8.73
C ARG A 178 10.70 -11.67 -9.08
N GLU A 179 9.87 -11.39 -10.06
CA GLU A 179 9.52 -10.04 -10.52
C GLU A 179 8.77 -9.26 -9.43
N ASP A 180 7.88 -9.91 -8.68
CA ASP A 180 7.20 -9.31 -7.52
C ASP A 180 8.21 -8.78 -6.50
N VAL A 181 9.17 -9.61 -6.15
CA VAL A 181 10.22 -9.28 -5.18
C VAL A 181 11.11 -8.16 -5.71
N GLN A 182 11.55 -8.24 -6.95
CA GLN A 182 12.39 -7.21 -7.57
C GLN A 182 11.70 -5.86 -7.65
N PHE A 183 10.42 -5.83 -8.00
CA PHE A 183 9.64 -4.61 -8.03
C PHE A 183 9.54 -3.97 -6.64
N ALA A 184 9.25 -4.75 -5.61
CA ALA A 184 9.18 -4.26 -4.24
C ALA A 184 10.51 -3.60 -3.81
N TYR A 185 11.64 -4.24 -4.09
CA TYR A 185 12.96 -3.66 -3.81
C TYR A 185 13.21 -2.36 -4.57
N ARG A 186 12.90 -2.32 -5.86
CA ARG A 186 13.08 -1.10 -6.67
C ARG A 186 12.23 0.07 -6.13
N LEU A 187 10.98 -0.20 -5.79
CA LEU A 187 10.08 0.83 -5.26
C LEU A 187 10.57 1.36 -3.91
N ALA A 188 10.90 0.47 -2.97
CA ALA A 188 11.40 0.86 -1.67
C ALA A 188 12.74 1.63 -1.78
N GLU A 189 13.70 1.11 -2.51
CA GLU A 189 15.02 1.71 -2.70
C GLU A 189 14.95 3.09 -3.37
N SER A 190 13.96 3.33 -4.23
CA SER A 190 13.75 4.64 -4.87
C SER A 190 13.49 5.77 -3.87
N THR A 191 13.09 5.44 -2.65
CA THR A 191 12.82 6.37 -1.54
C THR A 191 13.74 6.17 -0.34
N ALA A 192 14.84 5.44 -0.49
CA ALA A 192 15.72 4.99 0.60
C ALA A 192 15.00 4.18 1.67
N GLY A 193 13.92 3.50 1.30
CA GLY A 193 13.16 2.60 2.15
C GLY A 193 13.70 1.18 2.13
N LYS A 194 13.01 0.30 2.85
CA LYS A 194 13.37 -1.11 3.02
C LYS A 194 12.23 -2.03 2.65
N VAL A 195 12.58 -3.25 2.23
CA VAL A 195 11.65 -4.35 2.06
C VAL A 195 11.84 -5.33 3.20
N PHE A 196 10.74 -5.71 3.84
CA PHE A 196 10.68 -6.76 4.83
C PHE A 196 9.97 -7.95 4.23
N PHE A 197 10.68 -9.05 4.12
CA PHE A 197 10.17 -10.29 3.58
C PHE A 197 10.13 -11.33 4.69
N THR A 198 8.95 -11.55 5.25
CA THR A 198 8.78 -12.48 6.36
C THR A 198 7.61 -13.43 6.10
N ALA A 199 7.77 -14.66 6.56
CA ALA A 199 6.70 -15.64 6.54
C ALA A 199 5.90 -15.58 7.87
N GLY A 200 4.61 -15.29 7.77
CA GLY A 200 3.62 -15.63 8.78
C GLY A 200 3.61 -14.81 10.08
N LYS A 201 3.69 -15.49 11.21
CA LYS A 201 3.22 -15.04 12.53
C LYS A 201 3.95 -13.86 13.20
N ASP A 202 5.11 -13.46 12.70
CA ASP A 202 5.94 -12.42 13.34
C ASP A 202 5.93 -11.07 12.60
N LEU A 203 5.09 -10.92 11.58
CA LEU A 203 5.01 -9.70 10.77
C LEU A 203 4.63 -8.47 11.60
N ASP A 204 3.71 -8.60 12.53
CA ASP A 204 3.29 -7.55 13.43
C ASP A 204 4.47 -7.03 14.29
N ARG A 205 5.34 -7.93 14.73
CA ARG A 205 6.56 -7.57 15.48
C ARG A 205 7.54 -6.78 14.61
N TYR A 206 7.70 -7.14 13.34
CA TYR A 206 8.61 -6.45 12.43
C TYR A 206 8.14 -5.04 12.10
N VAL A 207 6.84 -4.84 11.92
CA VAL A 207 6.28 -3.50 11.70
C VAL A 207 6.54 -2.60 12.91
N VAL A 208 6.29 -3.12 14.09
CA VAL A 208 6.54 -2.42 15.35
C VAL A 208 8.04 -2.15 15.53
N TRP A 209 8.89 -3.14 15.25
CA TRP A 209 10.34 -3.00 15.33
C TRP A 209 10.88 -1.96 14.36
N ASP A 210 10.44 -1.95 13.11
CA ASP A 210 10.84 -0.96 12.12
C ASP A 210 10.44 0.44 12.56
N TYR A 211 9.22 0.59 13.06
CA TYR A 211 8.74 1.87 13.59
C TYR A 211 9.61 2.37 14.75
N LEU A 212 9.91 1.51 15.71
CA LEU A 212 10.71 1.84 16.89
C LEU A 212 12.15 2.20 16.52
N ASN A 213 12.78 1.46 15.60
CA ASN A 213 14.14 1.74 15.17
C ASN A 213 14.24 3.09 14.49
N ARG A 214 13.33 3.39 13.58
CA ARG A 214 13.29 4.69 12.91
C ARG A 214 13.09 5.84 13.89
N ARG A 215 12.26 5.62 14.90
CA ARG A 215 12.05 6.59 15.97
C ARG A 215 13.33 6.88 16.74
N ARG A 216 14.13 5.87 17.01
CA ARG A 216 15.41 6.01 17.72
C ARG A 216 16.47 6.74 16.89
N GLU A 217 16.54 6.46 15.61
CA GLU A 217 17.44 7.14 14.67
C GLU A 217 17.16 8.64 14.60
N ILE A 218 15.92 9.06 14.74
CA ILE A 218 15.50 10.47 14.72
C ILE A 218 15.89 11.20 16.01
N VAL A 219 15.96 10.48 17.13
CA VAL A 219 16.25 11.05 18.45
C VAL A 219 17.75 11.07 18.75
N ALA A 220 18.55 10.31 18.04
CA ALA A 220 20.00 10.28 18.15
C ALA A 220 20.65 11.37 17.32
#